data_ec6ca997679f52a04135bd89fbecddf2
#
_entry.id   ec6ca997679f52a04135bd89fbecddf2
#
_cell.length_a   1.000
_cell.length_b   1.000
_cell.length_c   1.000
_cell.angle_alpha   90.00
_cell.angle_beta   90.00
_cell.angle_gamma   90.00
#
_symmetry.space_group_name_H-M   'P 1'
#
loop_
_entity.id
_entity.type
_entity.pdbx_description
1 polymer ?
#
loop_
_entity_poly.entity_id
_entity_poly.type
_entity_poly.pdbx_seq_one_letter_code
_entity_poly.pdbx_strand_id
1 'polypeptide(L)'
;MSFSTILTRSAKERACIFSIVKFLETSTRNLLAQEAKAGVGHHVALSVIGTERMLSSGYFRAKMAQENLITGSSIPYSIVRATQFFEFVKGIADFSTEGNKVRLPSALIQPIAADDVASAVGRIAMGSPVNGTVEVD
;
A
#
# COMPACT_ATOMS: atom_id res chain seq x y z
N MET A 1 13.71 18.10 0.29
CA MET A 1 12.42 18.54 0.87
C MET A 1 12.63 18.85 2.34
N SER A 2 12.35 20.08 2.73
CA SER A 2 12.67 20.64 4.06
C SER A 2 11.76 20.05 5.15
N PHE A 3 12.32 19.82 6.34
CA PHE A 3 11.64 19.40 7.58
C PHE A 3 10.44 20.29 8.00
N SER A 4 10.33 21.47 7.40
CA SER A 4 9.28 22.46 7.64
C SER A 4 7.87 22.02 7.16
N THR A 5 7.77 21.11 6.19
CA THR A 5 6.48 20.72 5.58
C THR A 5 5.68 19.73 6.46
N ILE A 6 6.32 19.12 7.45
CA ILE A 6 5.65 18.14 8.35
C ILE A 6 4.84 18.87 9.43
N LEU A 7 5.20 20.09 9.80
CA LEU A 7 4.56 20.86 10.88
C LEU A 7 3.27 21.58 10.48
N THR A 8 2.95 21.66 9.16
CA THR A 8 1.80 22.43 8.64
C THR A 8 0.54 21.61 8.35
N ARG A 9 0.57 20.29 8.56
CA ARG A 9 -0.64 19.48 8.39
C ARG A 9 -1.69 19.82 9.44
N SER A 10 -2.92 20.06 8.98
CA SER A 10 -4.04 20.39 9.87
C SER A 10 -4.29 19.25 10.88
N ALA A 11 -4.90 19.58 12.02
CA ALA A 11 -5.28 18.57 13.02
C ALA A 11 -6.17 17.48 12.40
N LYS A 12 -7.03 17.85 11.45
CA LYS A 12 -7.93 16.95 10.72
C LYS A 12 -7.14 15.94 9.84
N GLU A 13 -6.10 16.41 9.16
CA GLU A 13 -5.23 15.52 8.34
C GLU A 13 -4.45 14.54 9.22
N ARG A 14 -3.91 15.00 10.35
CA ARG A 14 -3.22 14.12 11.31
C ARG A 14 -4.16 13.06 11.89
N ALA A 15 -5.39 13.44 12.24
CA ALA A 15 -6.40 12.50 12.73
C ALA A 15 -6.79 11.45 11.67
N CYS A 16 -6.97 11.87 10.41
CA CYS A 16 -7.27 10.97 9.30
C CYS A 16 -6.13 9.97 9.05
N ILE A 17 -4.88 10.45 9.04
CA ILE A 17 -3.70 9.60 8.86
C ILE A 17 -3.57 8.58 10.00
N PHE A 18 -3.76 9.03 11.26
CA PHE A 18 -3.73 8.14 12.42
C PHE A 18 -4.82 7.08 12.34
N SER A 19 -6.01 7.46 11.89
CA SER A 19 -7.14 6.54 11.72
C SER A 19 -6.85 5.45 10.69
N ILE A 20 -6.27 5.80 9.52
CA ILE A 20 -5.96 4.80 8.48
C ILE A 20 -4.85 3.84 8.88
N VAL A 21 -3.81 4.33 9.57
CA VAL A 21 -2.74 3.47 10.09
C VAL A 21 -3.31 2.49 11.11
N LYS A 22 -4.06 2.98 12.10
CA LYS A 22 -4.69 2.16 13.12
C LYS A 22 -5.66 1.13 12.53
N PHE A 23 -6.43 1.53 11.52
CA PHE A 23 -7.36 0.64 10.83
C PHE A 23 -6.61 -0.53 10.15
N LEU A 24 -5.59 -0.24 9.34
CA LEU A 24 -4.82 -1.28 8.65
C LEU A 24 -4.06 -2.18 9.63
N GLU A 25 -3.47 -1.62 10.68
CA GLU A 25 -2.80 -2.43 11.71
C GLU A 25 -3.78 -3.37 12.42
N THR A 26 -4.92 -2.84 12.88
CA THR A 26 -5.89 -3.63 13.63
C THR A 26 -6.52 -4.72 12.76
N SER A 27 -6.95 -4.37 11.54
CA SER A 27 -7.55 -5.34 10.62
C SER A 27 -6.56 -6.44 10.22
N THR A 28 -5.30 -6.08 9.94
CA THR A 28 -4.26 -7.05 9.60
C THR A 28 -3.94 -7.99 10.77
N ARG A 29 -3.79 -7.46 11.99
CA ARG A 29 -3.57 -8.31 13.19
C ARG A 29 -4.72 -9.30 13.40
N ASN A 30 -5.97 -8.83 13.28
CA ASN A 30 -7.14 -9.68 13.45
C ASN A 30 -7.20 -10.77 12.37
N LEU A 31 -6.90 -10.41 11.11
CA LEU A 31 -6.89 -11.35 10.00
C LEU A 31 -5.82 -12.43 10.20
N LEU A 32 -4.56 -12.03 10.43
CA LEU A 32 -3.45 -12.96 10.67
C LEU A 32 -3.71 -13.88 11.86
N ALA A 33 -4.34 -13.37 12.94
CA ALA A 33 -4.69 -14.18 14.09
C ALA A 33 -5.73 -15.26 13.78
N GLN A 34 -6.70 -14.97 12.90
CA GLN A 34 -7.69 -15.96 12.47
C GLN A 34 -7.10 -16.93 11.44
N GLU A 35 -6.29 -16.46 10.53
CA GLU A 35 -5.57 -17.28 9.54
C GLU A 35 -4.66 -18.30 10.23
N ALA A 36 -3.91 -17.88 11.27
CA ALA A 36 -3.08 -18.79 12.06
C ALA A 36 -3.92 -19.89 12.73
N LYS A 37 -5.09 -19.54 13.30
CA LYS A 37 -6.01 -20.53 13.91
C LYS A 37 -6.60 -21.47 12.88
N ALA A 38 -6.86 -20.99 11.67
CA ALA A 38 -7.42 -21.77 10.57
C ALA A 38 -6.38 -22.61 9.83
N GLY A 39 -5.09 -22.46 10.13
CA GLY A 39 -4.02 -23.19 9.46
C GLY A 39 -3.81 -22.73 8.01
N VAL A 40 -4.01 -21.43 7.73
CA VAL A 40 -3.78 -20.87 6.39
C VAL A 40 -2.32 -21.03 6.01
N GLY A 41 -2.07 -21.65 4.87
CA GLY A 41 -0.74 -21.97 4.37
C GLY A 41 -0.11 -20.89 3.48
N HIS A 42 -0.87 -19.86 3.07
CA HIS A 42 -0.36 -18.78 2.23
C HIS A 42 -1.19 -17.50 2.38
N HIS A 43 -0.60 -16.47 2.96
CA HIS A 43 -1.17 -15.12 3.00
C HIS A 43 -0.64 -14.29 1.84
N VAL A 44 -1.51 -13.72 1.01
CA VAL A 44 -1.12 -12.86 -0.10
C VAL A 44 -1.65 -11.46 0.13
N ALA A 45 -0.77 -10.47 0.09
CA ALA A 45 -1.12 -9.07 0.28
C ALA A 45 -0.67 -8.21 -0.89
N LEU A 46 -1.56 -7.34 -1.37
CA LEU A 46 -1.23 -6.31 -2.34
C LEU A 46 -0.72 -5.04 -1.64
N SER A 47 0.41 -4.54 -2.07
CA SER A 47 1.04 -3.31 -1.58
C SER A 47 1.50 -2.42 -2.74
N VAL A 48 2.32 -1.43 -2.46
CA VAL A 48 2.74 -0.42 -3.43
C VAL A 48 4.26 -0.37 -3.53
N ILE A 49 4.79 -0.29 -4.76
CA ILE A 49 6.24 -0.12 -4.99
C ILE A 49 6.70 1.19 -4.35
N GLY A 50 7.83 1.15 -3.67
CA GLY A 50 8.44 2.30 -3.01
C GLY A 50 7.76 2.71 -1.69
N THR A 51 6.95 1.86 -1.08
CA THR A 51 6.29 2.12 0.21
C THR A 51 7.28 2.60 1.27
N GLU A 52 8.48 2.01 1.34
CA GLU A 52 9.54 2.36 2.29
C GLU A 52 10.15 3.75 2.06
N ARG A 53 10.02 4.31 0.86
CA ARG A 53 10.58 5.62 0.47
C ARG A 53 9.62 6.79 0.66
N MET A 54 8.33 6.50 0.83
CA MET A 54 7.25 7.50 0.84
C MET A 54 6.58 7.66 2.22
N LEU A 55 7.31 7.41 3.29
CA LEU A 55 6.80 7.44 4.67
C LEU A 55 6.34 8.81 5.18
N SER A 56 6.55 9.88 4.41
CA SER A 56 5.92 11.19 4.65
C SER A 56 4.40 11.16 4.46
N SER A 57 3.88 10.24 3.64
CA SER A 57 2.44 10.00 3.46
C SER A 57 1.90 9.04 4.52
N GLY A 58 0.72 9.36 5.08
CA GLY A 58 0.04 8.48 6.04
C GLY A 58 -0.37 7.14 5.45
N TYR A 59 -0.77 7.13 4.18
CA TYR A 59 -1.13 5.92 3.48
C TYR A 59 0.06 4.94 3.36
N PHE A 60 1.24 5.42 2.95
CA PHE A 60 2.43 4.57 2.83
C PHE A 60 2.94 4.10 4.19
N ARG A 61 2.81 4.93 5.25
CA ARG A 61 3.08 4.45 6.63
C ARG A 61 2.15 3.30 7.03
N ALA A 62 0.87 3.42 6.68
CA ALA A 62 -0.11 2.38 6.97
C ALA A 62 0.20 1.08 6.19
N LYS A 63 0.59 1.19 4.92
CA LYS A 63 1.03 0.04 4.11
C LYS A 63 2.31 -0.58 4.68
N MET A 64 3.28 0.22 5.09
CA MET A 64 4.50 -0.29 5.71
C MET A 64 4.23 -1.02 7.02
N ALA A 65 3.35 -0.48 7.86
CA ALA A 65 2.92 -1.14 9.09
C ALA A 65 2.23 -2.48 8.80
N GLN A 66 1.38 -2.55 7.77
CA GLN A 66 0.76 -3.78 7.31
C GLN A 66 1.79 -4.81 6.86
N GLU A 67 2.74 -4.43 6.02
CA GLU A 67 3.81 -5.31 5.56
C GLU A 67 4.66 -5.85 6.73
N ASN A 68 5.01 -4.99 7.69
CA ASN A 68 5.77 -5.40 8.88
C ASN A 68 5.01 -6.43 9.74
N LEU A 69 3.70 -6.32 9.85
CA LEU A 69 2.87 -7.31 10.55
C LEU A 69 2.85 -8.65 9.84
N ILE A 70 2.75 -8.64 8.51
CA ILE A 70 2.75 -9.85 7.68
C ILE A 70 4.11 -10.55 7.78
N THR A 71 5.21 -9.82 7.57
CA THR A 71 6.56 -10.38 7.64
C THR A 71 6.94 -10.88 9.02
N GLY A 72 6.40 -10.28 10.07
CA GLY A 72 6.59 -10.72 11.47
C GLY A 72 5.67 -11.85 11.91
N SER A 73 4.74 -12.30 11.06
CA SER A 73 3.84 -13.41 11.37
C SER A 73 4.51 -14.76 11.12
N SER A 74 3.92 -15.83 11.67
CA SER A 74 4.35 -17.21 11.40
C SER A 74 3.70 -17.82 10.15
N ILE A 75 2.82 -17.07 9.46
CA ILE A 75 2.10 -17.57 8.29
C ILE A 75 3.00 -17.38 7.06
N PRO A 76 3.17 -18.40 6.22
CA PRO A 76 3.87 -18.23 4.93
C PRO A 76 3.16 -17.18 4.08
N TYR A 77 3.92 -16.28 3.43
CA TYR A 77 3.33 -15.12 2.79
C TYR A 77 3.97 -14.76 1.46
N SER A 78 3.26 -13.95 0.67
CA SER A 78 3.78 -13.23 -0.49
C SER A 78 3.21 -11.80 -0.49
N ILE A 79 4.07 -10.80 -0.49
CA ILE A 79 3.67 -9.39 -0.63
C ILE A 79 3.89 -9.01 -2.10
N VAL A 80 2.81 -8.64 -2.79
CA VAL A 80 2.86 -8.16 -4.16
C VAL A 80 2.83 -6.64 -4.14
N ARG A 81 3.89 -5.99 -4.56
CA ARG A 81 3.95 -4.54 -4.71
C ARG A 81 3.70 -4.18 -6.17
N ALA A 82 2.68 -3.38 -6.43
CA ALA A 82 2.37 -2.85 -7.75
C ALA A 82 2.66 -1.36 -7.84
N THR A 83 2.86 -0.86 -9.05
CA THR A 83 2.88 0.57 -9.36
C THR A 83 1.47 1.16 -9.29
N GLN A 84 1.30 2.45 -9.62
CA GLN A 84 0.00 3.10 -9.65
C GLN A 84 -0.88 2.49 -10.75
N PHE A 85 -2.16 2.29 -10.45
CA PHE A 85 -3.10 1.77 -11.44
C PHE A 85 -3.55 2.84 -12.43
N PHE A 86 -3.67 2.49 -13.71
CA PHE A 86 -4.23 3.38 -14.73
C PHE A 86 -5.59 3.96 -14.32
N GLU A 87 -6.42 3.16 -13.67
CA GLU A 87 -7.76 3.53 -13.22
C GLU A 87 -7.76 4.68 -12.20
N PHE A 88 -6.64 4.88 -11.48
CA PHE A 88 -6.50 5.97 -10.51
C PHE A 88 -5.82 7.23 -11.06
N VAL A 89 -5.25 7.19 -12.27
CA VAL A 89 -4.52 8.34 -12.84
C VAL A 89 -5.42 9.56 -12.97
N LYS A 90 -6.68 9.36 -13.43
CA LYS A 90 -7.65 10.45 -13.50
C LYS A 90 -7.94 11.03 -12.11
N GLY A 91 -8.15 10.20 -11.11
CA GLY A 91 -8.40 10.65 -9.74
C GLY A 91 -7.22 11.41 -9.14
N ILE A 92 -5.98 11.03 -9.46
CA ILE A 92 -4.77 11.76 -9.06
C ILE A 92 -4.76 13.16 -9.69
N ALA A 93 -5.08 13.25 -10.98
CA ALA A 93 -5.17 14.54 -11.69
C ALA A 93 -6.27 15.41 -11.11
N ASP A 94 -7.48 14.87 -10.90
CA ASP A 94 -8.62 15.60 -10.33
C ASP A 94 -8.29 16.13 -8.92
N PHE A 95 -7.69 15.31 -8.07
CA PHE A 95 -7.28 15.71 -6.71
C PHE A 95 -6.19 16.80 -6.71
N SER A 96 -5.37 16.84 -7.74
CA SER A 96 -4.27 17.80 -7.92
C SER A 96 -4.70 19.05 -8.69
N THR A 97 -6.01 19.21 -8.97
CA THR A 97 -6.55 20.33 -9.75
C THR A 97 -7.02 21.45 -8.84
N GLU A 98 -6.49 22.66 -9.10
CA GLU A 98 -6.94 23.92 -8.48
C GLU A 98 -7.45 24.87 -9.58
N GLY A 99 -8.77 25.06 -9.63
CA GLY A 99 -9.41 25.87 -10.70
C GLY A 99 -9.22 25.21 -12.08
N ASN A 100 -8.49 25.87 -12.96
CA ASN A 100 -8.18 25.37 -14.31
C ASN A 100 -6.72 24.84 -14.45
N LYS A 101 -6.04 24.58 -13.34
CA LYS A 101 -4.62 24.14 -13.33
C LYS A 101 -4.49 22.83 -12.56
N VAL A 102 -3.78 21.88 -13.17
CA VAL A 102 -3.37 20.64 -12.52
C VAL A 102 -1.92 20.79 -12.05
N ARG A 103 -1.66 20.55 -10.77
CA ARG A 103 -0.32 20.62 -10.18
C ARG A 103 0.17 19.20 -9.87
N LEU A 104 0.88 18.61 -10.81
CA LEU A 104 1.50 17.31 -10.63
C LEU A 104 3.00 17.45 -10.31
N PRO A 105 3.57 16.56 -9.48
CA PRO A 105 5.02 16.48 -9.32
C PRO A 105 5.66 16.04 -10.64
N SER A 106 6.88 16.47 -10.90
CA SER A 106 7.67 16.08 -12.10
C SER A 106 8.25 14.66 -11.99
N ALA A 107 7.73 13.83 -11.07
CA ALA A 107 8.16 12.45 -10.90
C ALA A 107 7.65 11.59 -12.06
N LEU A 108 8.52 10.71 -12.58
CA LEU A 108 8.12 9.69 -13.53
C LEU A 108 7.23 8.67 -12.82
N ILE A 109 6.16 8.25 -13.48
CA ILE A 109 5.29 7.17 -13.04
C ILE A 109 5.20 6.12 -14.14
N GLN A 110 5.05 4.86 -13.75
CA GLN A 110 4.85 3.72 -14.66
C GLN A 110 3.55 3.03 -14.25
N PRO A 111 2.39 3.49 -14.74
CA PRO A 111 1.11 2.89 -14.37
C PRO A 111 0.94 1.50 -14.95
N ILE A 112 0.23 0.64 -14.25
CA ILE A 112 -0.14 -0.72 -14.65
C ILE A 112 -1.66 -0.87 -14.64
N ALA A 113 -2.21 -1.72 -15.50
CA ALA A 113 -3.65 -2.02 -15.47
C ALA A 113 -4.00 -2.87 -14.24
N ALA A 114 -5.12 -2.56 -13.57
CA ALA A 114 -5.56 -3.32 -12.40
C ALA A 114 -5.81 -4.80 -12.72
N ASP A 115 -6.28 -5.12 -13.93
CA ASP A 115 -6.49 -6.51 -14.39
C ASP A 115 -5.18 -7.30 -14.51
N ASP A 116 -4.09 -6.66 -14.94
CA ASP A 116 -2.76 -7.30 -15.00
C ASP A 116 -2.23 -7.60 -13.60
N VAL A 117 -2.42 -6.67 -12.66
CA VAL A 117 -2.08 -6.88 -11.25
C VAL A 117 -2.92 -7.99 -10.65
N ALA A 118 -4.23 -8.03 -10.91
CA ALA A 118 -5.13 -9.08 -10.43
C ALA A 118 -4.69 -10.45 -10.95
N SER A 119 -4.29 -10.52 -12.23
CA SER A 119 -3.76 -11.74 -12.85
C SER A 119 -2.45 -12.19 -12.19
N ALA A 120 -1.54 -11.26 -11.89
CA ALA A 120 -0.28 -11.55 -11.20
C ALA A 120 -0.52 -12.05 -9.77
N VAL A 121 -1.38 -11.36 -9.00
CA VAL A 121 -1.79 -11.75 -7.65
C VAL A 121 -2.42 -13.15 -7.65
N GLY A 122 -3.30 -13.44 -8.61
CA GLY A 122 -3.94 -14.75 -8.75
C GLY A 122 -2.91 -15.87 -8.99
N ARG A 123 -1.93 -15.66 -9.88
CA ARG A 123 -0.85 -16.64 -10.12
C ARG A 123 -0.01 -16.86 -8.86
N ILE A 124 0.34 -15.80 -8.14
CA ILE A 124 1.11 -15.88 -6.89
C ILE A 124 0.32 -16.63 -5.82
N ALA A 125 -0.98 -16.35 -5.68
CA ALA A 125 -1.84 -16.98 -4.68
C ALA A 125 -2.01 -18.50 -4.92
N MET A 126 -1.98 -18.94 -6.17
CA MET A 126 -2.06 -20.35 -6.55
C MET A 126 -0.69 -21.07 -6.49
N GLY A 127 0.38 -20.33 -6.33
CA GLY A 127 1.73 -20.86 -6.22
C GLY A 127 2.18 -21.09 -4.77
N SER A 128 3.45 -21.48 -4.62
CA SER A 128 4.06 -21.58 -3.28
C SER A 128 4.36 -20.20 -2.71
N PRO A 129 4.27 -20.03 -1.37
CA PRO A 129 4.65 -18.79 -0.71
C PRO A 129 6.09 -18.39 -1.01
N VAL A 130 6.29 -17.14 -1.38
CA VAL A 130 7.63 -16.57 -1.66
C VAL A 130 8.38 -16.25 -0.36
N ASN A 131 7.63 -16.02 0.72
CA ASN A 131 8.12 -15.48 2.01
C ASN A 131 8.95 -14.21 1.81
N GLY A 132 8.46 -13.34 0.95
CA GLY A 132 9.13 -12.12 0.51
C GLY A 132 8.19 -11.20 -0.28
N THR A 133 8.80 -10.22 -0.94
CA THR A 133 8.11 -9.23 -1.78
C THR A 133 8.38 -9.51 -3.26
N VAL A 134 7.33 -9.44 -4.07
CA VAL A 134 7.38 -9.49 -5.54
C VAL A 134 6.90 -8.15 -6.07
N GLU A 135 7.63 -7.53 -6.97
CA GLU A 135 7.23 -6.28 -7.63
C GLU A 135 6.65 -6.58 -9.00
N VAL A 136 5.56 -5.89 -9.36
CA VAL A 136 4.89 -5.94 -10.66
C VAL A 136 4.70 -4.52 -11.19
N ASP A 137 5.23 -4.27 -12.38
CA ASP A 137 5.27 -2.97 -13.06
C ASP A 137 5.07 -3.11 -14.58
#